data_6a3f5de73cec16eeea44553f71dd5362
#
_entry.id   6a3f5de73cec16eeea44553f71dd5362
#
_cell.length_a   1.000
_cell.length_b   1.000
_cell.length_c   1.000
_cell.angle_alpha   90.00
_cell.angle_beta   90.00
_cell.angle_gamma   90.00
#
_symmetry.space_group_name_H-M   'P 1'
#
loop_
_entity.id
_entity.type
_entity.pdbx_description
1 polymer ?
#
loop_
_entity_poly.entity_id
_entity_poly.type
_entity_poly.pdbx_seq_one_letter_code
_entity_poly.pdbx_strand_id
1 'polypeptide(L)'
;MQLLISDANILIDMEEGGLLEAMFNLPYQFATPDILFVEELEENHSHLLRLGLELKEILPASMMYAMQLTTKYRKASRNDCFALALAKQESCPLLTGDMALRNAAEKEAAIVNGTIWLVSQLVVHQQINTEQARTAYRLMQANGRRLPWNIAEHALVELEQVD
;
A
#
# COMPACT_ATOMS: atom_id res chain seq x y z
N MET A 1 -10.51 4.36 -13.53
CA MET A 1 -10.29 3.89 -12.15
C MET A 1 -9.18 4.70 -11.49
N GLN A 2 -9.34 4.96 -10.22
CA GLN A 2 -8.31 5.65 -9.45
C GLN A 2 -7.04 4.80 -9.37
N LEU A 3 -5.89 5.40 -9.70
CA LEU A 3 -4.59 4.78 -9.54
C LEU A 3 -4.10 4.98 -8.11
N LEU A 4 -3.52 3.93 -7.54
CA LEU A 4 -2.89 3.96 -6.22
C LEU A 4 -1.48 3.38 -6.36
N ILE A 5 -0.49 4.10 -5.86
CA ILE A 5 0.90 3.60 -5.84
C ILE A 5 1.16 2.96 -4.50
N SER A 6 1.67 1.73 -4.50
CA SER A 6 1.90 0.97 -3.28
C SER A 6 3.39 0.76 -3.03
N ASP A 7 3.80 0.82 -1.77
CA ASP A 7 5.08 0.27 -1.36
C ASP A 7 4.99 -1.27 -1.28
N ALA A 8 6.11 -1.93 -1.04
CA ALA A 8 6.14 -3.39 -0.98
C ALA A 8 5.37 -3.94 0.23
N ASN A 9 5.43 -3.27 1.36
CA ASN A 9 4.87 -3.79 2.61
C ASN A 9 3.35 -3.88 2.60
N ILE A 10 2.66 -2.94 1.94
CA ILE A 10 1.20 -3.02 1.78
C ILE A 10 0.83 -4.31 1.03
N LEU A 11 1.53 -4.59 -0.06
CA LEU A 11 1.27 -5.78 -0.87
C LEU A 11 1.53 -7.06 -0.08
N ILE A 12 2.59 -7.08 0.72
CA ILE A 12 2.93 -8.22 1.57
C ILE A 12 1.88 -8.40 2.67
N ASP A 13 1.43 -7.31 3.31
CA ASP A 13 0.34 -7.38 4.29
C ASP A 13 -0.90 -8.05 3.70
N MET A 14 -1.31 -7.62 2.51
CA MET A 14 -2.50 -8.14 1.84
C MET A 14 -2.33 -9.61 1.47
N GLU A 15 -1.13 -9.99 1.03
CA GLU A 15 -0.84 -11.39 0.74
C GLU A 15 -0.91 -12.26 1.99
N GLU A 16 -0.29 -11.82 3.09
CA GLU A 16 -0.28 -12.57 4.34
C GLU A 16 -1.66 -12.66 4.96
N GLY A 17 -2.53 -11.70 4.69
CA GLY A 17 -3.92 -11.74 5.12
C GLY A 17 -4.85 -12.54 4.21
N GLY A 18 -4.33 -13.07 3.09
CA GLY A 18 -5.14 -13.81 2.12
C GLY A 18 -6.10 -12.94 1.34
N LEU A 19 -5.78 -11.65 1.14
CA LEU A 19 -6.69 -10.67 0.56
C LEU A 19 -6.31 -10.20 -0.85
N LEU A 20 -5.30 -10.78 -1.48
CA LEU A 20 -4.83 -10.27 -2.77
C LEU A 20 -5.90 -10.30 -3.86
N GLU A 21 -6.62 -11.40 -4.01
CA GLU A 21 -7.67 -11.47 -5.04
C GLU A 21 -8.74 -10.42 -4.82
N ALA A 22 -9.21 -10.27 -3.57
CA ALA A 22 -10.20 -9.27 -3.22
C ALA A 22 -9.66 -7.85 -3.49
N MET A 23 -8.39 -7.61 -3.17
CA MET A 23 -7.75 -6.32 -3.41
C MET A 23 -7.79 -5.95 -4.89
N PHE A 24 -7.40 -6.86 -5.78
CA PHE A 24 -7.37 -6.57 -7.22
C PHE A 24 -8.76 -6.55 -7.85
N ASN A 25 -9.81 -6.92 -7.12
CA ASN A 25 -11.20 -6.75 -7.55
C ASN A 25 -11.79 -5.39 -7.15
N LEU A 26 -11.08 -4.58 -6.37
CA LEU A 26 -11.52 -3.23 -6.06
C LEU A 26 -11.50 -2.34 -7.31
N PRO A 27 -12.31 -1.27 -7.33
CA PRO A 27 -12.32 -0.34 -8.48
C PRO A 27 -11.12 0.62 -8.45
N TYR A 28 -9.94 0.08 -8.25
CA TYR A 28 -8.66 0.81 -8.25
C TYR A 28 -7.67 0.11 -9.15
N GLN A 29 -6.73 0.87 -9.69
CA GLN A 29 -5.54 0.33 -10.32
C GLN A 29 -4.40 0.42 -9.32
N PHE A 30 -3.69 -0.68 -9.11
CA PHE A 30 -2.55 -0.72 -8.20
C PHE A 30 -1.27 -0.81 -8.99
N ALA A 31 -0.32 0.04 -8.66
CA ALA A 31 0.98 0.06 -9.33
C ALA A 31 2.09 0.27 -8.32
N THR A 32 3.29 -0.08 -8.72
CA THR A 32 4.50 0.14 -7.94
C THR A 32 5.63 0.53 -8.90
N PRO A 33 6.67 1.24 -8.43
CA PRO A 33 7.83 1.47 -9.29
C PRO A 33 8.43 0.14 -9.75
N ASP A 34 8.79 0.06 -11.03
CA ASP A 34 9.40 -1.15 -11.59
C ASP A 34 10.67 -1.55 -10.85
N ILE A 35 11.49 -0.57 -10.48
CA ILE A 35 12.72 -0.82 -9.74
C ILE A 35 12.46 -1.40 -8.34
N LEU A 36 11.42 -0.92 -7.65
CA LEU A 36 11.02 -1.46 -6.35
C LEU A 36 10.58 -2.91 -6.48
N PHE A 37 9.80 -3.21 -7.51
CA PHE A 37 9.33 -4.57 -7.75
C PHE A 37 10.51 -5.53 -7.96
N VAL A 38 11.46 -5.17 -8.82
CA VAL A 38 12.62 -6.00 -9.10
C VAL A 38 13.44 -6.26 -7.82
N GLU A 39 13.64 -5.25 -7.01
CA GLU A 39 14.48 -5.38 -5.82
C GLU A 39 13.79 -6.07 -4.65
N GLU A 40 12.48 -5.89 -4.47
CA GLU A 40 11.79 -6.33 -3.25
C GLU A 40 10.70 -7.39 -3.46
N LEU A 41 10.15 -7.53 -4.65
CA LEU A 41 8.97 -8.37 -4.87
C LEU A 41 9.17 -9.47 -5.91
N GLU A 42 10.07 -9.31 -6.85
CA GLU A 42 10.17 -10.22 -7.99
C GLU A 42 10.49 -11.65 -7.58
N GLU A 43 11.40 -11.83 -6.64
CA GLU A 43 11.86 -13.16 -6.24
C GLU A 43 10.75 -14.01 -5.61
N ASN A 44 9.97 -13.45 -4.70
CA ASN A 44 8.98 -14.21 -3.93
C ASN A 44 7.53 -13.84 -4.20
N HIS A 45 7.29 -12.78 -4.98
CA HIS A 45 5.96 -12.21 -5.17
C HIS A 45 5.63 -11.90 -6.63
N SER A 46 6.25 -12.62 -7.57
CA SER A 46 6.05 -12.38 -9.01
C SER A 46 4.61 -12.63 -9.46
N HIS A 47 3.86 -13.44 -8.72
CA HIS A 47 2.44 -13.70 -9.00
C HIS A 47 1.57 -12.44 -8.92
N LEU A 48 2.02 -11.38 -8.26
CA LEU A 48 1.31 -10.11 -8.18
C LEU A 48 1.02 -9.54 -9.58
N LEU A 49 1.91 -9.75 -10.53
CA LEU A 49 1.71 -9.26 -11.91
C LEU A 49 0.52 -9.93 -12.58
N ARG A 50 0.33 -11.21 -12.34
CA ARG A 50 -0.82 -11.95 -12.91
C ARG A 50 -2.14 -11.53 -12.28
N LEU A 51 -2.11 -11.03 -11.05
CA LEU A 51 -3.29 -10.56 -10.35
C LEU A 51 -3.71 -9.16 -10.80
N GLY A 52 -2.80 -8.40 -11.44
CA GLY A 52 -3.12 -7.09 -11.95
C GLY A 52 -2.22 -5.95 -11.49
N LEU A 53 -1.16 -6.24 -10.72
CA LEU A 53 -0.22 -5.20 -10.34
C LEU A 53 0.48 -4.65 -11.57
N GLU A 54 0.47 -3.33 -11.72
CA GLU A 54 1.16 -2.65 -12.80
C GLU A 54 2.54 -2.16 -12.34
N LEU A 55 3.51 -2.25 -13.24
CA LEU A 55 4.84 -1.68 -12.99
C LEU A 55 4.94 -0.39 -13.78
N LYS A 56 5.37 0.69 -13.13
CA LYS A 56 5.51 1.99 -13.76
C LYS A 56 6.94 2.49 -13.65
N GLU A 57 7.39 3.10 -14.72
CA GLU A 57 8.72 3.69 -14.78
C GLU A 57 8.70 5.07 -14.13
N ILE A 58 9.75 5.37 -13.36
CA ILE A 58 9.97 6.70 -12.83
C ILE A 58 10.71 7.51 -13.90
N LEU A 59 10.06 8.58 -14.37
CA LEU A 59 10.64 9.45 -15.40
C LEU A 59 11.85 10.23 -14.85
N PRO A 60 12.74 10.74 -15.72
CA PRO A 60 13.97 11.40 -15.26
C PRO A 60 13.77 12.52 -14.24
N ALA A 61 12.79 13.40 -14.44
CA ALA A 61 12.52 14.49 -13.49
C ALA A 61 12.08 13.93 -12.12
N SER A 62 11.26 12.90 -12.13
CA SER A 62 10.79 12.24 -10.89
C SER A 62 11.93 11.45 -10.22
N MET A 63 12.86 10.91 -11.00
CA MET A 63 14.03 10.25 -10.45
C MET A 63 14.93 11.25 -9.72
N MET A 64 15.12 12.46 -10.27
CA MET A 64 15.85 13.53 -9.60
C MET A 64 15.15 13.92 -8.29
N TYR A 65 13.83 14.04 -8.32
CA TYR A 65 13.05 14.31 -7.12
C TYR A 65 13.21 13.21 -6.08
N ALA A 66 13.17 11.95 -6.51
CA ALA A 66 13.38 10.82 -5.61
C ALA A 66 14.74 10.89 -4.91
N MET A 67 15.79 11.26 -5.65
CA MET A 67 17.13 11.41 -5.07
C MET A 67 17.17 12.54 -4.04
N GLN A 68 16.47 13.65 -4.29
CA GLN A 68 16.33 14.73 -3.32
C GLN A 68 15.61 14.25 -2.07
N LEU A 69 14.57 13.42 -2.21
CA LEU A 69 13.83 12.85 -1.09
C LEU A 69 14.71 11.98 -0.20
N THR A 70 15.62 11.20 -0.80
CA THR A 70 16.52 10.33 -0.01
C THR A 70 17.45 11.15 0.86
N THR A 71 17.84 12.33 0.42
CA THR A 71 18.68 13.25 1.19
C THR A 71 17.90 13.96 2.28
N LYS A 72 16.68 14.39 1.95
CA LYS A 72 15.81 15.16 2.85
C LYS A 72 15.19 14.29 3.95
N TYR A 73 14.80 13.05 3.63
CA TYR A 73 14.13 12.14 4.53
C TYR A 73 14.95 10.87 4.74
N ARG A 74 15.98 10.97 5.55
CA ARG A 74 16.99 9.91 5.70
C ARG A 74 16.47 8.62 6.34
N LYS A 75 15.33 8.69 7.05
CA LYS A 75 14.71 7.50 7.67
C LYS A 75 13.89 6.68 6.68
N ALA A 76 13.50 7.27 5.55
CA ALA A 76 12.81 6.54 4.50
C ALA A 76 13.82 5.83 3.62
N SER A 77 13.52 4.60 3.19
CA SER A 77 14.40 3.86 2.30
C SER A 77 14.41 4.47 0.90
N ARG A 78 15.41 4.09 0.09
CA ARG A 78 15.48 4.52 -1.31
C ARG A 78 14.22 4.11 -2.08
N ASN A 79 13.79 2.85 -1.93
CA ASN A 79 12.60 2.36 -2.61
C ASN A 79 11.32 3.06 -2.12
N ASP A 80 11.25 3.42 -0.84
CA ASP A 80 10.15 4.21 -0.31
C ASP A 80 10.09 5.59 -0.98
N CYS A 81 11.24 6.23 -1.17
CA CYS A 81 11.32 7.51 -1.87
C CYS A 81 10.93 7.37 -3.34
N PHE A 82 11.26 6.25 -3.99
CA PHE A 82 10.80 5.96 -5.35
C PHE A 82 9.28 5.84 -5.40
N ALA A 83 8.67 5.16 -4.42
CA ALA A 83 7.21 5.04 -4.37
C ALA A 83 6.54 6.41 -4.21
N LEU A 84 7.07 7.26 -3.33
CA LEU A 84 6.55 8.62 -3.15
C LEU A 84 6.72 9.45 -4.43
N ALA A 85 7.89 9.40 -5.05
CA ALA A 85 8.15 10.13 -6.29
C ALA A 85 7.20 9.70 -7.40
N LEU A 86 6.94 8.40 -7.51
CA LEU A 86 5.99 7.90 -8.51
C LEU A 86 4.56 8.38 -8.22
N ALA A 87 4.14 8.37 -6.96
CA ALA A 87 2.81 8.88 -6.59
C ALA A 87 2.67 10.36 -6.98
N LYS A 88 3.70 11.16 -6.76
CA LYS A 88 3.71 12.57 -7.16
C LYS A 88 3.71 12.72 -8.68
N GLN A 89 4.50 11.90 -9.39
CA GLN A 89 4.53 11.88 -10.85
C GLN A 89 3.14 11.62 -11.45
N GLU A 90 2.43 10.64 -10.88
CA GLU A 90 1.12 10.22 -11.38
C GLU A 90 -0.04 11.02 -10.75
N SER A 91 0.26 11.93 -9.85
CA SER A 91 -0.72 12.74 -9.13
C SER A 91 -1.81 11.88 -8.46
N CYS A 92 -1.39 10.84 -7.77
CA CYS A 92 -2.30 9.91 -7.13
C CYS A 92 -1.85 9.58 -5.70
N PRO A 93 -2.74 8.95 -4.89
CA PRO A 93 -2.39 8.58 -3.53
C PRO A 93 -1.30 7.53 -3.44
N LEU A 94 -0.57 7.54 -2.33
CA LEU A 94 0.43 6.55 -1.96
C LEU A 94 -0.15 5.62 -0.89
N LEU A 95 0.10 4.33 -1.02
CA LEU A 95 -0.22 3.35 0.00
C LEU A 95 1.07 2.97 0.73
N THR A 96 1.12 3.22 2.03
CA THR A 96 2.25 2.81 2.87
C THR A 96 1.83 2.65 4.32
N GLY A 97 2.45 1.71 5.01
CA GLY A 97 2.36 1.55 6.46
C GLY A 97 3.60 2.02 7.18
N ASP A 98 4.63 2.43 6.46
CA ASP A 98 5.88 2.89 7.04
C ASP A 98 5.74 4.32 7.56
N MET A 99 6.02 4.53 8.85
CA MET A 99 5.83 5.84 9.48
C MET A 99 6.75 6.90 8.88
N ALA A 100 8.00 6.55 8.59
CA ALA A 100 8.94 7.50 8.01
C ALA A 100 8.49 7.96 6.63
N LEU A 101 8.02 7.03 5.81
CA LEU A 101 7.51 7.35 4.48
C LEU A 101 6.20 8.15 4.56
N ARG A 102 5.30 7.78 5.47
CA ARG A 102 4.06 8.53 5.68
C ARG A 102 4.36 9.99 6.05
N ASN A 103 5.27 10.20 6.99
CA ASN A 103 5.64 11.55 7.42
C ASN A 103 6.24 12.36 6.25
N ALA A 104 7.11 11.73 5.47
CA ALA A 104 7.69 12.37 4.28
C ALA A 104 6.60 12.74 3.26
N ALA A 105 5.72 11.80 2.98
CA ALA A 105 4.63 12.00 2.00
C ALA A 105 3.71 13.14 2.42
N GLU A 106 3.33 13.21 3.69
CA GLU A 106 2.49 14.29 4.21
C GLU A 106 3.18 15.65 4.06
N LYS A 107 4.48 15.73 4.35
CA LYS A 107 5.25 16.97 4.18
C LYS A 107 5.37 17.38 2.71
N GLU A 108 5.36 16.41 1.80
CA GLU A 108 5.42 16.65 0.36
C GLU A 108 4.01 16.81 -0.25
N ALA A 109 2.97 16.93 0.59
CA ALA A 109 1.58 17.13 0.18
C ALA A 109 0.98 15.99 -0.64
N ALA A 110 1.44 14.76 -0.39
CA ALA A 110 0.85 13.57 -1.00
C ALA A 110 -0.27 13.03 -0.10
N ILE A 111 -1.28 12.43 -0.72
CA ILE A 111 -2.33 11.72 0.01
C ILE A 111 -1.80 10.33 0.35
N VAL A 112 -1.93 9.92 1.62
CA VAL A 112 -1.40 8.65 2.09
C VAL A 112 -2.51 7.83 2.74
N ASN A 113 -2.58 6.55 2.37
CA ASN A 113 -3.46 5.57 3.02
C ASN A 113 -2.63 4.33 3.35
N GLY A 114 -3.11 3.51 4.28
CA GLY A 114 -2.42 2.31 4.72
C GLY A 114 -3.24 1.04 4.56
N THR A 115 -2.74 -0.06 5.14
CA THR A 115 -3.40 -1.36 5.07
C THR A 115 -4.80 -1.32 5.68
N ILE A 116 -4.98 -0.62 6.81
CA ILE A 116 -6.30 -0.55 7.47
C ILE A 116 -7.32 0.13 6.56
N TRP A 117 -6.93 1.23 5.91
CA TRP A 117 -7.80 1.89 4.93
C TRP A 117 -8.17 0.92 3.79
N LEU A 118 -7.18 0.19 3.28
CA LEU A 118 -7.39 -0.72 2.15
C LEU A 118 -8.34 -1.87 2.53
N VAL A 119 -8.16 -2.47 3.70
CA VAL A 119 -9.07 -3.51 4.21
C VAL A 119 -10.47 -2.94 4.40
N SER A 120 -10.59 -1.71 4.91
CA SER A 120 -11.89 -1.03 5.05
C SER A 120 -12.55 -0.83 3.68
N GLN A 121 -11.78 -0.51 2.64
CA GLN A 121 -12.32 -0.41 1.28
C GLN A 121 -12.86 -1.75 0.78
N LEU A 122 -12.23 -2.86 1.14
CA LEU A 122 -12.73 -4.18 0.80
C LEU A 122 -14.11 -4.44 1.42
N VAL A 123 -14.31 -4.00 2.66
CA VAL A 123 -15.61 -4.14 3.33
C VAL A 123 -16.64 -3.21 2.69
N VAL A 124 -16.29 -1.94 2.47
CA VAL A 124 -17.20 -0.94 1.87
C VAL A 124 -17.66 -1.39 0.49
N HIS A 125 -16.76 -1.95 -0.32
CA HIS A 125 -17.07 -2.43 -1.66
C HIS A 125 -17.62 -3.87 -1.68
N GLN A 126 -17.93 -4.43 -0.52
CA GLN A 126 -18.56 -5.74 -0.38
C GLN A 126 -17.74 -6.89 -0.98
N GLN A 127 -16.43 -6.73 -1.04
CA GLN A 127 -15.52 -7.81 -1.42
C GLN A 127 -15.32 -8.81 -0.30
N ILE A 128 -15.37 -8.33 0.94
CA ILE A 128 -15.33 -9.15 2.16
C ILE A 128 -16.29 -8.55 3.18
N ASN A 129 -16.63 -9.34 4.20
CA ASN A 129 -17.37 -8.83 5.36
C ASN A 129 -16.40 -8.55 6.52
N THR A 130 -16.91 -7.98 7.62
CA THR A 130 -16.07 -7.63 8.75
C THR A 130 -15.44 -8.84 9.45
N GLU A 131 -16.13 -9.98 9.46
CA GLU A 131 -15.57 -11.21 10.02
C GLU A 131 -14.39 -11.72 9.19
N GLN A 132 -14.50 -11.65 7.87
CA GLN A 132 -13.40 -12.00 6.98
C GLN A 132 -12.22 -11.03 7.15
N ALA A 133 -12.50 -9.75 7.38
CA ALA A 133 -11.47 -8.76 7.67
C ALA A 133 -10.74 -9.10 8.99
N ARG A 134 -11.47 -9.49 10.03
CA ARG A 134 -10.85 -9.89 11.30
C ARG A 134 -9.96 -11.13 11.13
N THR A 135 -10.43 -12.09 10.37
CA THR A 135 -9.64 -13.29 10.06
C THR A 135 -8.35 -12.91 9.33
N ALA A 136 -8.43 -12.00 8.35
CA ALA A 136 -7.26 -11.51 7.63
C ALA A 136 -6.27 -10.83 8.57
N TYR A 137 -6.74 -9.99 9.48
CA TYR A 137 -5.87 -9.34 10.47
C TYR A 137 -5.19 -10.36 11.39
N ARG A 138 -5.90 -11.41 11.81
CA ARG A 138 -5.29 -12.48 12.61
C ARG A 138 -4.20 -13.21 11.83
N LEU A 139 -4.40 -13.47 10.54
CA LEU A 139 -3.40 -14.09 9.69
C LEU A 139 -2.18 -13.18 9.51
N MET A 140 -2.38 -11.89 9.28
CA MET A 140 -1.29 -10.93 9.19
C MET A 140 -0.45 -10.94 10.48
N GLN A 141 -1.11 -10.89 11.63
CA GLN A 141 -0.43 -10.89 12.92
C GLN A 141 0.32 -12.20 13.14
N ALA A 142 -0.30 -13.34 12.82
CA ALA A 142 0.34 -14.66 12.95
C ALA A 142 1.56 -14.80 12.06
N ASN A 143 1.56 -14.12 10.90
CA ASN A 143 2.67 -14.15 9.95
C ASN A 143 3.69 -13.03 10.17
N GLY A 144 3.64 -12.38 11.34
CA GLY A 144 4.65 -11.42 11.76
C GLY A 144 4.48 -10.00 11.24
N ARG A 145 3.35 -9.70 10.60
CA ARG A 145 3.09 -8.33 10.17
C ARG A 145 2.75 -7.45 11.37
N ARG A 146 3.01 -6.16 11.24
CA ARG A 146 2.81 -5.21 12.33
C ARG A 146 1.89 -4.10 11.86
N LEU A 147 0.71 -4.04 12.49
CA LEU A 147 -0.25 -2.97 12.30
C LEU A 147 -0.73 -2.52 13.68
N PRO A 148 -1.32 -1.31 13.78
CA PRO A 148 -1.95 -0.89 15.02
C PRO A 148 -3.28 -1.64 15.18
N TRP A 149 -3.24 -2.81 15.80
CA TRP A 149 -4.38 -3.75 15.85
C TRP A 149 -5.62 -3.14 16.50
N ASN A 150 -5.44 -2.27 17.52
CA ASN A 150 -6.56 -1.59 18.16
C ASN A 150 -7.29 -0.66 17.17
N ILE A 151 -6.54 0.04 16.34
CA ILE A 151 -7.09 0.95 15.32
C ILE A 151 -7.78 0.12 14.24
N ALA A 152 -7.20 -1.02 13.86
CA ALA A 152 -7.80 -1.92 12.89
C ALA A 152 -9.17 -2.43 13.36
N GLU A 153 -9.27 -2.91 14.59
CA GLU A 153 -10.54 -3.38 15.16
C GLU A 153 -11.54 -2.24 15.28
N HIS A 154 -11.12 -1.07 15.73
CA HIS A 154 -11.99 0.09 15.84
C HIS A 154 -12.59 0.47 14.48
N ALA A 155 -11.79 0.43 13.43
CA ALA A 155 -12.27 0.71 12.07
C ALA A 155 -13.37 -0.27 11.63
N LEU A 156 -13.23 -1.55 11.96
CA LEU A 156 -14.25 -2.56 11.66
C LEU A 156 -15.54 -2.35 12.45
N VAL A 157 -15.40 -2.00 13.74
CA VAL A 157 -16.57 -1.71 14.58
C VAL A 157 -17.34 -0.52 14.02
N GLU A 158 -16.64 0.52 13.57
CA GLU A 158 -17.29 1.68 12.95
C GLU A 158 -18.07 1.28 11.69
N LEU A 159 -17.51 0.40 10.86
CA LEU A 159 -18.19 -0.07 9.65
C LEU A 159 -19.45 -0.88 10.00
N GLU A 160 -19.42 -1.63 11.10
CA GLU A 160 -20.57 -2.41 11.56
C GLU A 160 -21.72 -1.54 12.08
N GLN A 161 -21.42 -0.29 12.45
CA GLN A 161 -22.42 0.65 13.00
C GLN A 161 -23.10 1.50 11.93
N VAL A 162 -22.69 1.41 10.67
CA VAL A 162 -23.15 2.30 9.60
C VAL A 162 -24.43 1.79 8.92
N ASP A 163 -24.99 0.69 9.31
CA ASP A 163 -26.21 0.17 8.70
C ASP A 163 -27.46 0.99 9.08
#